data_530e526984a8cdbda941af3509fd3a66
#
_entry.id   530e526984a8cdbda941af3509fd3a66
#
_cell.length_a   1.000
_cell.length_b   1.000
_cell.length_c   1.000
_cell.angle_alpha   90.00
_cell.angle_beta   90.00
_cell.angle_gamma   90.00
#
_symmetry.space_group_name_H-M   'P 1'
#
loop_
_entity.id
_entity.type
_entity.pdbx_description
1 polymer ?
#
loop_
_entity_poly.entity_id
_entity_poly.type
_entity_poly.pdbx_seq_one_letter_code
_entity_poly.pdbx_strand_id
1 'polypeptide(L)'
;ELRGVIEGTAARIAAERGADPAMMAEASQVLDRIDRALADGAAMDFDVYVAANQRFHHLLANMGRSPLIAREVERISSLPLASPSAFLGGQELIPDFRASLIRAQQQHRALLEAIDNREGARAEALAREHARLAQENFDYVTRRKPTLAAHVPGLALVASS
;
A
#
# COMPACT_ATOMS: atom_id res chain seq x y z
N GLU A 1 -1.84 1.89 12.26
CA GLU A 1 -3.14 1.20 12.48
C GLU A 1 -4.32 1.97 11.89
N LEU A 2 -4.47 3.29 12.11
CA LEU A 2 -5.62 4.06 11.62
C LEU A 2 -5.80 4.00 10.10
N ARG A 3 -4.71 4.05 9.32
CA ARG A 3 -4.76 3.89 7.86
C ARG A 3 -5.44 2.58 7.45
N GLY A 4 -5.06 1.47 8.06
CA GLY A 4 -5.66 0.16 7.77
C GLY A 4 -7.16 0.10 8.07
N VAL A 5 -7.63 0.80 9.11
CA VAL A 5 -9.06 0.89 9.42
C VAL A 5 -9.82 1.63 8.34
N ILE A 6 -9.32 2.78 7.89
CA ILE A 6 -10.03 3.63 6.92
C ILE A 6 -9.92 3.06 5.50
N GLU A 7 -8.74 2.57 5.08
CA GLU A 7 -8.59 1.86 3.79
C GLU A 7 -9.43 0.57 3.77
N GLY A 8 -9.49 -0.17 4.89
CA GLY A 8 -10.36 -1.34 5.01
C GLY A 8 -11.84 -0.99 4.85
N THR A 9 -12.27 0.12 5.45
CA THR A 9 -13.65 0.62 5.26
C THR A 9 -13.89 1.03 3.81
N ALA A 10 -12.93 1.69 3.15
CA ALA A 10 -13.02 2.05 1.73
C ALA A 10 -13.18 0.81 0.85
N ALA A 11 -12.35 -0.21 1.07
CA ALA A 11 -12.39 -1.49 0.34
C ALA A 11 -13.72 -2.21 0.52
N ARG A 12 -14.23 -2.29 1.74
CA ARG A 12 -15.54 -2.89 2.03
C ARG A 12 -16.65 -2.17 1.28
N ILE A 13 -16.70 -0.84 1.36
CA ILE A 13 -17.72 -0.04 0.69
C ILE A 13 -17.63 -0.22 -0.84
N ALA A 14 -16.41 -0.28 -1.40
CA ALA A 14 -16.20 -0.54 -2.82
C ALA A 14 -16.78 -1.90 -3.23
N ALA A 15 -16.51 -2.95 -2.45
CA ALA A 15 -17.06 -4.28 -2.69
C ALA A 15 -18.59 -4.31 -2.57
N GLU A 16 -19.15 -3.78 -1.47
CA GLU A 16 -20.61 -3.83 -1.20
C GLU A 16 -21.42 -3.00 -2.21
N ARG A 17 -20.93 -1.84 -2.63
CA ARG A 17 -21.62 -0.97 -3.60
C ARG A 17 -21.36 -1.35 -5.07
N GLY A 18 -20.28 -2.07 -5.33
CA GLY A 18 -19.74 -2.33 -6.66
C GLY A 18 -18.88 -1.17 -7.16
N ALA A 19 -17.62 -1.46 -7.35
CA ALA A 19 -16.68 -0.51 -7.92
C ALA A 19 -17.01 -0.22 -9.39
N ASP A 20 -16.63 0.97 -9.84
CA ASP A 20 -16.76 1.36 -11.24
C ASP A 20 -15.87 0.45 -12.12
N PRO A 21 -16.40 -0.14 -13.23
CA PRO A 21 -15.64 -1.03 -14.08
C PRO A 21 -14.38 -0.37 -14.71
N ALA A 22 -14.44 0.93 -15.00
CA ALA A 22 -13.27 1.64 -15.53
C ALA A 22 -12.18 1.78 -14.46
N MET A 23 -12.56 2.06 -13.20
CA MET A 23 -11.61 2.09 -12.08
C MET A 23 -11.02 0.71 -11.78
N MET A 24 -11.82 -0.35 -11.88
CA MET A 24 -11.34 -1.73 -11.72
C MET A 24 -10.32 -2.09 -12.81
N ALA A 25 -10.61 -1.76 -14.07
CA ALA A 25 -9.70 -1.99 -15.18
C ALA A 25 -8.39 -1.19 -15.02
N GLU A 26 -8.47 0.07 -14.61
CA GLU A 26 -7.29 0.88 -14.33
C GLU A 26 -6.47 0.29 -13.17
N ALA A 27 -7.11 -0.12 -12.09
CA ALA A 27 -6.43 -0.73 -10.96
C ALA A 27 -5.69 -2.01 -11.38
N SER A 28 -6.32 -2.87 -12.20
CA SER A 28 -5.66 -4.06 -12.76
C SER A 28 -4.41 -3.69 -13.56
N GLN A 29 -4.48 -2.69 -14.44
CA GLN A 29 -3.33 -2.22 -15.21
C GLN A 29 -2.21 -1.65 -14.33
N VAL A 30 -2.58 -0.95 -13.25
CA VAL A 30 -1.62 -0.44 -12.26
C VAL A 30 -0.92 -1.61 -11.56
N LEU A 31 -1.65 -2.66 -11.16
CA LEU A 31 -1.06 -3.85 -10.56
C LEU A 31 -0.13 -4.60 -11.54
N ASP A 32 -0.48 -4.64 -12.84
CA ASP A 32 0.41 -5.20 -13.87
C ASP A 32 1.73 -4.41 -14.00
N ARG A 33 1.71 -3.09 -13.76
CA ARG A 33 2.95 -2.29 -13.70
C ARG A 33 3.79 -2.64 -12.48
N ILE A 34 3.16 -2.86 -11.33
CA ILE A 34 3.87 -3.30 -10.11
C ILE A 34 4.50 -4.67 -10.34
N ASP A 35 3.79 -5.63 -10.94
CA ASP A 35 4.33 -6.95 -11.25
C ASP A 35 5.57 -6.86 -12.15
N ARG A 36 5.53 -6.01 -13.19
CA ARG A 36 6.70 -5.78 -14.06
C ARG A 36 7.86 -5.12 -13.34
N ALA A 37 7.59 -4.15 -12.46
CA ALA A 37 8.63 -3.47 -11.67
C ALA A 37 9.32 -4.42 -10.68
N LEU A 38 8.61 -5.46 -10.22
CA LEU A 38 9.11 -6.48 -9.29
C LEU A 38 9.64 -7.75 -9.99
N ALA A 39 9.57 -7.84 -11.33
CA ALA A 39 9.94 -9.05 -12.07
C ALA A 39 11.40 -9.46 -11.81
N ASP A 40 11.65 -10.80 -11.84
CA ASP A 40 12.97 -11.38 -11.63
C ASP A 40 13.92 -11.13 -12.78
N GLY A 41 15.21 -11.00 -12.47
CA GLY A 41 16.31 -10.98 -13.44
C GLY A 41 16.77 -9.59 -13.88
N ALA A 42 16.02 -8.52 -13.59
CA ALA A 42 16.46 -7.13 -13.76
C ALA A 42 16.59 -6.41 -12.42
N ALA A 43 17.31 -5.32 -12.38
CA ALA A 43 17.22 -4.40 -11.25
C ALA A 43 15.75 -3.97 -11.12
N MET A 44 15.19 -4.07 -9.93
CA MET A 44 13.82 -3.62 -9.63
C MET A 44 13.69 -2.14 -9.99
N ASP A 45 12.65 -1.80 -10.77
CA ASP A 45 12.33 -0.39 -11.05
C ASP A 45 11.52 0.18 -9.89
N PHE A 46 12.27 0.70 -8.91
CA PHE A 46 11.70 1.16 -7.66
C PHE A 46 10.82 2.40 -7.82
N ASP A 47 11.18 3.33 -8.70
CA ASP A 47 10.39 4.55 -8.95
C ASP A 47 9.05 4.20 -9.59
N VAL A 48 9.05 3.27 -10.54
CA VAL A 48 7.81 2.74 -11.14
C VAL A 48 6.96 2.04 -10.10
N TYR A 49 7.58 1.24 -9.22
CA TYR A 49 6.87 0.59 -8.11
C TYR A 49 6.19 1.62 -7.21
N VAL A 50 6.91 2.62 -6.73
CA VAL A 50 6.40 3.65 -5.81
C VAL A 50 5.23 4.41 -6.43
N ALA A 51 5.38 4.87 -7.68
CA ALA A 51 4.33 5.60 -8.39
C ALA A 51 3.08 4.75 -8.61
N ALA A 52 3.25 3.49 -9.02
CA ALA A 52 2.14 2.57 -9.24
C ALA A 52 1.44 2.20 -7.92
N ASN A 53 2.20 1.96 -6.85
CA ASN A 53 1.66 1.70 -5.51
C ASN A 53 0.79 2.87 -5.00
N GLN A 54 1.27 4.10 -5.13
CA GLN A 54 0.49 5.29 -4.76
C GLN A 54 -0.79 5.39 -5.59
N ARG A 55 -0.70 5.14 -6.92
CA ARG A 55 -1.88 5.17 -7.79
C ARG A 55 -2.91 4.12 -7.41
N PHE A 56 -2.48 2.90 -7.08
CA PHE A 56 -3.40 1.84 -6.62
C PHE A 56 -4.17 2.25 -5.36
N HIS A 57 -3.47 2.76 -4.33
CA HIS A 57 -4.12 3.20 -3.09
C HIS A 57 -5.07 4.38 -3.33
N HIS A 58 -4.74 5.31 -4.23
CA HIS A 58 -5.64 6.38 -4.61
C HIS A 58 -6.92 5.86 -5.29
N LEU A 59 -6.81 4.88 -6.20
CA LEU A 59 -7.97 4.25 -6.83
C LEU A 59 -8.82 3.52 -5.78
N LEU A 60 -8.21 2.73 -4.90
CA LEU A 60 -8.90 2.01 -3.82
C LEU A 60 -9.75 2.96 -2.96
N ALA A 61 -9.19 4.11 -2.56
CA ALA A 61 -9.89 5.11 -1.76
C ALA A 61 -11.15 5.66 -2.45
N ASN A 62 -11.16 5.71 -3.78
CA ASN A 62 -12.23 6.31 -4.57
C ASN A 62 -13.26 5.30 -5.14
N MET A 63 -12.91 4.00 -5.22
CA MET A 63 -13.77 2.95 -5.78
C MET A 63 -15.14 2.86 -5.12
N GLY A 64 -15.22 3.11 -3.81
CA GLY A 64 -16.46 3.05 -3.03
C GLY A 64 -17.39 4.26 -3.24
N ARG A 65 -17.02 5.24 -4.06
CA ARG A 65 -17.79 6.47 -4.34
C ARG A 65 -18.27 7.18 -3.08
N SER A 66 -17.39 7.26 -2.06
CA SER A 66 -17.61 7.96 -0.81
C SER A 66 -16.62 9.12 -0.65
N PRO A 67 -16.99 10.36 -0.99
CA PRO A 67 -16.07 11.51 -0.91
C PRO A 67 -15.52 11.75 0.49
N LEU A 68 -16.30 11.40 1.52
CA LEU A 68 -15.84 11.52 2.91
C LEU A 68 -14.70 10.54 3.20
N ILE A 69 -14.89 9.26 2.87
CA ILE A 69 -13.88 8.23 3.08
C ILE A 69 -12.63 8.52 2.24
N ALA A 70 -12.79 8.89 0.97
CA ALA A 70 -11.67 9.24 0.10
C ALA A 70 -10.82 10.38 0.70
N ARG A 71 -11.45 11.45 1.20
CA ARG A 71 -10.76 12.55 1.89
C ARG A 71 -10.02 12.10 3.14
N GLU A 72 -10.62 11.23 3.95
CA GLU A 72 -9.95 10.75 5.16
C GLU A 72 -8.76 9.83 4.85
N VAL A 73 -8.86 8.97 3.82
CA VAL A 73 -7.71 8.20 3.34
C VAL A 73 -6.59 9.13 2.87
N GLU A 74 -6.91 10.14 2.06
CA GLU A 74 -5.93 11.10 1.56
C GLU A 74 -5.27 11.88 2.71
N ARG A 75 -6.08 12.40 3.65
CA ARG A 75 -5.58 13.12 4.83
C ARG A 75 -4.63 12.27 5.67
N ILE A 76 -4.94 11.01 5.91
CA ILE A 76 -4.07 10.12 6.68
C ILE A 76 -2.83 9.76 5.88
N SER A 77 -2.97 9.47 4.60
CA SER A 77 -1.84 9.13 3.72
C SER A 77 -0.86 10.29 3.52
N SER A 78 -1.27 11.53 3.77
CA SER A 78 -0.38 12.71 3.73
C SER A 78 0.45 12.89 5.00
N LEU A 79 0.16 12.17 6.08
CA LEU A 79 0.97 12.23 7.30
C LEU A 79 2.33 11.54 7.07
N PRO A 80 3.43 12.06 7.65
CA PRO A 80 4.81 11.64 7.32
C PRO A 80 5.08 10.13 7.42
N LEU A 81 4.41 9.40 8.32
CA LEU A 81 4.66 7.98 8.55
C LEU A 81 3.47 7.08 8.18
N ALA A 82 2.43 7.65 7.57
CA ALA A 82 1.21 6.92 7.24
C ALA A 82 0.99 6.71 5.73
N SER A 83 1.80 7.32 4.88
CA SER A 83 1.75 7.08 3.43
C SER A 83 2.00 5.60 3.10
N PRO A 84 1.31 5.01 2.11
CA PRO A 84 1.60 3.68 1.60
C PRO A 84 3.07 3.49 1.17
N SER A 85 3.75 4.59 0.84
CA SER A 85 5.15 4.60 0.40
C SER A 85 6.12 5.20 1.42
N ALA A 86 5.66 5.50 2.66
CA ALA A 86 6.44 6.25 3.65
C ALA A 86 7.80 5.60 4.01
N PHE A 87 7.90 4.27 3.93
CA PHE A 87 9.08 3.50 4.32
C PHE A 87 9.81 2.89 3.14
N LEU A 88 9.45 3.25 1.92
CA LEU A 88 10.02 2.63 0.73
C LEU A 88 11.38 3.24 0.33
N GLY A 89 11.60 4.54 0.58
CA GLY A 89 12.86 5.19 0.21
C GLY A 89 14.07 4.62 0.96
N GLY A 90 15.11 4.24 0.23
CA GLY A 90 16.37 3.70 0.76
C GLY A 90 16.32 2.21 1.14
N GLN A 91 15.20 1.53 0.95
CA GLN A 91 15.04 0.12 1.31
C GLN A 91 15.33 -0.86 0.15
N GLU A 92 15.52 -0.36 -1.07
CA GLU A 92 15.90 -1.16 -2.24
C GLU A 92 17.20 -1.96 -2.06
N LEU A 93 18.03 -1.56 -1.10
CA LEU A 93 19.29 -2.20 -0.75
C LEU A 93 19.13 -3.39 0.22
N ILE A 94 17.92 -3.67 0.70
CA ILE A 94 17.68 -4.73 1.70
C ILE A 94 17.10 -5.97 0.99
N PRO A 95 17.81 -7.12 1.00
CA PRO A 95 17.34 -8.34 0.33
C PRO A 95 15.94 -8.79 0.77
N ASP A 96 15.66 -8.74 2.08
CA ASP A 96 14.35 -9.12 2.64
C ASP A 96 13.22 -8.15 2.27
N PHE A 97 13.57 -6.94 1.85
CA PHE A 97 12.60 -5.92 1.48
C PHE A 97 11.86 -6.25 0.18
N ARG A 98 12.56 -6.79 -0.83
CA ARG A 98 11.92 -7.24 -2.05
C ARG A 98 10.84 -8.30 -1.77
N ALA A 99 11.11 -9.25 -0.87
CA ALA A 99 10.12 -10.24 -0.45
C ALA A 99 8.89 -9.59 0.18
N SER A 100 9.06 -8.53 0.97
CA SER A 100 7.95 -7.74 1.53
C SER A 100 7.13 -7.05 0.44
N LEU A 101 7.77 -6.48 -0.59
CA LEU A 101 7.07 -5.85 -1.72
C LEU A 101 6.29 -6.86 -2.57
N ILE A 102 6.85 -8.05 -2.81
CA ILE A 102 6.16 -9.14 -3.49
C ILE A 102 4.93 -9.58 -2.70
N ARG A 103 5.05 -9.71 -1.38
CA ARG A 103 3.91 -10.03 -0.49
C ARG A 103 2.85 -8.92 -0.53
N ALA A 104 3.27 -7.65 -0.51
CA ALA A 104 2.35 -6.52 -0.64
C ALA A 104 1.58 -6.58 -1.97
N GLN A 105 2.25 -6.88 -3.07
CA GLN A 105 1.63 -7.01 -4.38
C GLN A 105 0.63 -8.18 -4.45
N GLN A 106 0.93 -9.33 -3.84
CA GLN A 106 -0.01 -10.44 -3.73
C GLN A 106 -1.27 -10.03 -2.97
N GLN A 107 -1.12 -9.24 -1.91
CA GLN A 107 -2.26 -8.70 -1.15
C GLN A 107 -3.07 -7.69 -1.97
N HIS A 108 -2.44 -6.83 -2.78
CA HIS A 108 -3.14 -5.94 -3.71
C HIS A 108 -4.01 -6.72 -4.70
N ARG A 109 -3.48 -7.80 -5.29
CA ARG A 109 -4.23 -8.67 -6.20
C ARG A 109 -5.43 -9.32 -5.51
N ALA A 110 -5.21 -9.91 -4.33
CA ALA A 110 -6.28 -10.52 -3.55
C ALA A 110 -7.36 -9.51 -3.12
N LEU A 111 -6.95 -8.27 -2.80
CA LEU A 111 -7.86 -7.19 -2.44
C LEU A 111 -8.72 -6.77 -3.62
N LEU A 112 -8.12 -6.58 -4.81
CA LEU A 112 -8.86 -6.22 -6.01
C LEU A 112 -9.85 -7.33 -6.40
N GLU A 113 -9.44 -8.60 -6.31
CA GLU A 113 -10.31 -9.76 -6.51
C GLU A 113 -11.49 -9.78 -5.52
N ALA A 114 -11.24 -9.53 -4.23
CA ALA A 114 -12.31 -9.50 -3.23
C ALA A 114 -13.33 -8.37 -3.50
N ILE A 115 -12.88 -7.23 -4.01
CA ILE A 115 -13.76 -6.12 -4.42
C ILE A 115 -14.61 -6.54 -5.63
N ASP A 116 -14.01 -7.16 -6.65
CA ASP A 116 -14.69 -7.62 -7.85
C ASP A 116 -15.77 -8.66 -7.52
N ASN A 117 -15.44 -9.60 -6.64
CA ASN A 117 -16.33 -10.65 -6.15
C ASN A 117 -17.38 -10.16 -5.12
N ARG A 118 -17.41 -8.88 -4.79
CA ARG A 118 -18.37 -8.29 -3.83
C ARG A 118 -18.20 -8.83 -2.39
N GLU A 119 -17.00 -9.26 -2.03
CA GLU A 119 -16.66 -9.86 -0.73
C GLU A 119 -16.23 -8.79 0.28
N GLY A 120 -17.17 -7.95 0.74
CA GLY A 120 -16.86 -6.76 1.55
C GLY A 120 -16.04 -7.03 2.81
N ALA A 121 -16.42 -8.06 3.58
CA ALA A 121 -15.69 -8.42 4.80
C ALA A 121 -14.26 -8.92 4.52
N ARG A 122 -14.07 -9.67 3.42
CA ARG A 122 -12.74 -10.13 2.98
C ARG A 122 -11.88 -8.96 2.49
N ALA A 123 -12.46 -8.04 1.70
CA ALA A 123 -11.76 -6.84 1.23
C ALA A 123 -11.29 -5.97 2.40
N GLU A 124 -12.14 -5.76 3.42
CA GLU A 124 -11.77 -5.03 4.64
C GLU A 124 -10.60 -5.70 5.38
N ALA A 125 -10.68 -7.02 5.58
CA ALA A 125 -9.65 -7.78 6.29
C ALA A 125 -8.29 -7.72 5.56
N LEU A 126 -8.30 -7.91 4.23
CA LEU A 126 -7.10 -7.84 3.39
C LEU A 126 -6.46 -6.45 3.41
N ALA A 127 -7.24 -5.37 3.32
CA ALA A 127 -6.69 -4.01 3.39
C ALA A 127 -6.09 -3.69 4.77
N ARG A 128 -6.70 -4.16 5.85
CA ARG A 128 -6.14 -4.04 7.20
C ARG A 128 -4.83 -4.80 7.36
N GLU A 129 -4.78 -6.03 6.82
CA GLU A 129 -3.56 -6.86 6.85
C GLU A 129 -2.45 -6.24 6.01
N HIS A 130 -2.79 -5.72 4.82
CA HIS A 130 -1.85 -5.00 3.97
C HIS A 130 -1.23 -3.79 4.67
N ALA A 131 -2.02 -3.01 5.41
CA ALA A 131 -1.51 -1.86 6.16
C ALA A 131 -0.51 -2.26 7.27
N ARG A 132 -0.55 -3.50 7.79
CA ARG A 132 0.41 -4.01 8.78
C ARG A 132 1.81 -4.25 8.21
N LEU A 133 1.92 -4.54 6.91
CA LEU A 133 3.23 -4.68 6.27
C LEU A 133 4.09 -3.43 6.42
N ALA A 134 3.48 -2.25 6.33
CA ALA A 134 4.19 -0.99 6.54
C ALA A 134 4.74 -0.88 7.99
N GLN A 135 3.98 -1.35 8.98
CA GLN A 135 4.42 -1.37 10.37
C GLN A 135 5.51 -2.42 10.60
N GLU A 136 5.41 -3.61 10.00
CA GLU A 136 6.44 -4.64 10.08
C GLU A 136 7.76 -4.14 9.48
N ASN A 137 7.71 -3.45 8.35
CA ASN A 137 8.88 -2.83 7.72
C ASN A 137 9.49 -1.73 8.61
N PHE A 138 8.66 -0.90 9.24
CA PHE A 138 9.10 0.10 10.20
C PHE A 138 9.81 -0.53 11.40
N ASP A 139 9.19 -1.54 12.03
CA ASP A 139 9.77 -2.26 13.17
C ASP A 139 11.08 -2.97 12.79
N TYR A 140 11.18 -3.49 11.56
CA TYR A 140 12.40 -4.09 11.06
C TYR A 140 13.56 -3.08 10.99
N VAL A 141 13.31 -1.93 10.36
CA VAL A 141 14.34 -0.89 10.20
C VAL A 141 14.74 -0.30 11.55
N THR A 142 13.78 -0.01 12.43
CA THR A 142 14.06 0.66 13.71
C THR A 142 14.69 -0.26 14.74
N ARG A 143 14.28 -1.53 14.79
CA ARG A 143 14.72 -2.46 15.85
C ARG A 143 15.83 -3.39 15.41
N ARG A 144 15.86 -3.83 14.14
CA ARG A 144 16.82 -4.84 13.68
C ARG A 144 17.99 -4.27 12.91
N LYS A 145 17.84 -3.11 12.27
CA LYS A 145 18.89 -2.45 11.49
C LYS A 145 18.89 -0.94 11.68
N PRO A 146 19.20 -0.44 12.90
CA PRO A 146 19.16 1.02 13.18
C PRO A 146 20.08 1.85 12.28
N THR A 147 21.14 1.25 11.72
CA THR A 147 22.03 1.93 10.76
C THR A 147 21.31 2.32 9.46
N LEU A 148 20.21 1.65 9.10
CA LEU A 148 19.37 1.98 7.94
C LEU A 148 18.37 3.09 8.25
N ALA A 149 18.04 3.31 9.52
CA ALA A 149 17.10 4.36 9.93
C ALA A 149 17.53 5.76 9.45
N ALA A 150 18.84 6.01 9.37
CA ALA A 150 19.38 7.27 8.85
C ALA A 150 19.11 7.49 7.34
N HIS A 151 18.80 6.43 6.60
CA HIS A 151 18.56 6.49 5.14
C HIS A 151 17.08 6.49 4.78
N VAL A 152 16.18 6.32 5.75
CA VAL A 152 14.73 6.29 5.52
C VAL A 152 14.15 7.69 5.78
N PRO A 153 13.63 8.38 4.76
CA PRO A 153 12.99 9.68 4.94
C PRO A 153 11.86 9.61 5.97
N GLY A 154 11.85 10.55 6.92
CA GLY A 154 10.84 10.62 7.99
C GLY A 154 11.22 9.91 9.29
N LEU A 155 12.12 8.93 9.31
CA LEU A 155 12.60 8.32 10.56
C LEU A 155 13.49 9.27 11.38
N ALA A 156 14.19 10.18 10.75
CA ALA A 156 14.94 11.24 11.41
C ALA A 156 14.06 12.14 12.32
N LEU A 157 12.77 12.26 12.00
CA LEU A 157 11.80 13.03 12.80
C LEU A 157 11.38 12.30 14.09
N VAL A 158 11.50 10.97 14.12
CA VAL A 158 11.11 10.15 15.30
C VAL A 158 12.29 9.90 16.21
N ALA A 159 13.51 9.87 15.68
CA ALA A 159 14.73 9.66 16.46
C ALA A 159 15.15 10.89 17.27
N SER A 160 14.52 12.04 17.05
CA SER A 160 14.80 13.32 17.73
C SER A 160 13.86 13.61 18.90
N SER A 161 12.97 12.69 19.24
CA SER A 161 12.01 12.76 20.35
C SER A 161 12.38 11.80 21.45
#